data_464df909523020d7284eb8fa716fd827
#
_entry.id   464df909523020d7284eb8fa716fd827
#
_cell.length_a   1.000
_cell.length_b   1.000
_cell.length_c   1.000
_cell.angle_alpha   90.00
_cell.angle_beta   90.00
_cell.angle_gamma   90.00
#
_symmetry.space_group_name_H-M   'P 1'
#
loop_
_entity.id
_entity.type
_entity.pdbx_description
1 polymer ?
#
loop_
_entity_poly.entity_id
_entity_poly.type
_entity_poly.pdbx_seq_one_letter_code
_entity_poly.pdbx_strand_id
1 'polypeptide(L)'
;MVYRAIGIVSGSSLNGLDLAFAEVQETTGKWSAEILAAERFPYSAAWKEKLRNAASLNVKAHQELHIEYGQYIAETVRKFIDTHNLHFKVQLIACHGHISVYDPGHHLCSVLGDGATIAALTGINVVTDVRCIDLSLGGKGAPVYPVAEKLLFPENHTFLHLGSNAILSGHHNQFYQSFQVCPANKLLDLIARRDDKPFDPAGAMAAEGKVDKKLLDILNELEYYRLPHPKTLSLDFASDVIFPLIDDMSLSVHDALRTAVEHIAVQVAAGWRHLSEQHNFPSSRLMLTGGGANNDFLVARIAGNLSADGAEIILPDKNVVNFKEPLAMALIGILRWREENNVFSYITGASRDSIGGAVWIGQEA
;
A
#
# COMPACT_ATOMS: atom_id res chain seq x y z
N MET A 1 26.16 -6.29 5.78
CA MET A 1 25.51 -7.62 5.73
C MET A 1 24.51 -7.62 4.58
N VAL A 2 24.30 -8.78 3.94
CA VAL A 2 23.35 -8.95 2.83
C VAL A 2 22.31 -9.97 3.23
N TYR A 3 21.03 -9.64 3.05
CA TYR A 3 19.89 -10.50 3.35
C TYR A 3 19.03 -10.67 2.09
N ARG A 4 18.46 -11.86 1.93
CA ARG A 4 17.56 -12.17 0.82
C ARG A 4 16.24 -12.68 1.36
N ALA A 5 15.17 -11.90 1.15
CA ALA A 5 13.87 -12.21 1.70
C ALA A 5 12.76 -12.06 0.64
N ILE A 6 11.71 -12.85 0.80
CA ILE A 6 10.45 -12.64 0.08
C ILE A 6 9.50 -11.86 0.99
N GLY A 7 9.11 -10.66 0.57
CA GLY A 7 8.00 -9.94 1.18
C GLY A 7 6.69 -10.25 0.48
N ILE A 8 5.62 -10.43 1.25
CA ILE A 8 4.30 -10.84 0.77
C ILE A 8 3.23 -9.89 1.30
N VAL A 9 2.39 -9.39 0.40
CA VAL A 9 1.29 -8.49 0.76
C VAL A 9 0.00 -8.88 0.04
N SER A 10 -1.10 -8.92 0.80
CA SER A 10 -2.48 -8.98 0.30
C SER A 10 -3.16 -7.65 0.55
N GLY A 11 -3.34 -6.86 -0.49
CA GLY A 11 -3.99 -5.56 -0.37
C GLY A 11 -5.51 -5.64 -0.24
N SER A 12 -6.12 -4.59 0.32
CA SER A 12 -7.57 -4.48 0.49
C SER A 12 -8.37 -4.45 -0.82
N SER A 13 -7.72 -4.16 -1.94
CA SER A 13 -8.32 -4.19 -3.28
C SER A 13 -8.65 -5.61 -3.76
N LEU A 14 -8.13 -6.65 -3.10
CA LEU A 14 -8.29 -8.07 -3.47
C LEU A 14 -7.89 -8.37 -4.93
N ASN A 15 -6.94 -7.63 -5.48
CA ASN A 15 -6.45 -7.86 -6.85
C ASN A 15 -5.57 -9.11 -6.95
N GLY A 16 -4.88 -9.45 -5.87
CA GLY A 16 -3.99 -10.62 -5.81
C GLY A 16 -3.07 -10.59 -4.62
N LEU A 17 -2.21 -11.58 -4.56
CA LEU A 17 -1.10 -11.68 -3.62
C LEU A 17 0.15 -11.14 -4.32
N ASP A 18 0.74 -10.09 -3.78
CA ASP A 18 1.96 -9.47 -4.29
C ASP A 18 3.18 -10.04 -3.57
N LEU A 19 4.13 -10.56 -4.32
CA LEU A 19 5.40 -11.09 -3.84
C LEU A 19 6.57 -10.30 -4.43
N ALA A 20 7.55 -9.98 -3.60
CA ALA A 20 8.84 -9.45 -4.06
C ALA A 20 9.98 -10.18 -3.35
N PHE A 21 10.90 -10.74 -4.14
CA PHE A 21 12.18 -11.24 -3.66
C PHE A 21 13.19 -10.11 -3.73
N ALA A 22 13.64 -9.69 -2.56
CA ALA A 22 14.53 -8.56 -2.43
C ALA A 22 15.88 -8.98 -1.82
N GLU A 23 16.96 -8.41 -2.35
CA GLU A 23 18.24 -8.34 -1.71
C GLU A 23 18.34 -7.03 -0.93
N VAL A 24 18.53 -7.13 0.37
CA VAL A 24 18.61 -5.99 1.28
C VAL A 24 20.00 -5.96 1.91
N GLN A 25 20.68 -4.85 1.77
CA GLN A 25 22.03 -4.66 2.29
C GLN A 25 22.06 -3.61 3.39
N GLU A 26 22.74 -3.92 4.48
CA GLU A 26 23.08 -2.97 5.53
C GLU A 26 24.60 -2.79 5.60
N THR A 27 25.04 -1.53 5.52
CA THR A 27 26.46 -1.16 5.62
C THR A 27 26.58 0.07 6.53
N THR A 28 27.15 -0.13 7.71
CA THR A 28 27.38 0.95 8.70
C THR A 28 26.11 1.79 9.02
N GLY A 29 24.96 1.08 9.20
CA GLY A 29 23.69 1.72 9.52
C GLY A 29 22.93 2.28 8.31
N LYS A 30 23.49 2.20 7.11
CA LYS A 30 22.81 2.58 5.86
C LYS A 30 22.20 1.36 5.20
N TRP A 31 20.93 1.47 4.85
CA TRP A 31 20.18 0.42 4.21
C TRP A 31 19.99 0.72 2.73
N SER A 32 20.09 -0.30 1.93
CA SER A 32 19.73 -0.28 0.51
C SER A 32 19.04 -1.60 0.16
N ALA A 33 18.20 -1.58 -0.87
CA ALA A 33 17.51 -2.77 -1.33
C ALA A 33 17.32 -2.76 -2.84
N GLU A 34 17.32 -3.96 -3.41
CA GLU A 34 17.00 -4.21 -4.80
C GLU A 34 15.95 -5.32 -4.90
N ILE A 35 14.91 -5.11 -5.71
CA ILE A 35 13.93 -6.13 -6.04
C ILE A 35 14.48 -6.97 -7.20
N LEU A 36 14.91 -8.20 -6.91
CA LEU A 36 15.47 -9.12 -7.89
C LEU A 36 14.41 -9.86 -8.71
N ALA A 37 13.23 -10.11 -8.09
CA ALA A 37 12.07 -10.66 -8.76
C ALA A 37 10.80 -10.18 -8.05
N ALA A 38 9.74 -9.93 -8.81
CA ALA A 38 8.45 -9.59 -8.24
C ALA A 38 7.31 -10.05 -9.14
N GLU A 39 6.20 -10.48 -8.55
CA GLU A 39 5.04 -10.97 -9.29
C GLU A 39 3.77 -10.78 -8.47
N ARG A 40 2.66 -10.46 -9.16
CA ARG A 40 1.32 -10.47 -8.60
C ARG A 40 0.60 -11.75 -9.04
N PHE A 41 0.12 -12.52 -8.08
CA PHE A 41 -0.73 -13.68 -8.30
C PHE A 41 -2.20 -13.28 -8.10
N PRO A 42 -2.98 -13.13 -9.19
CA PRO A 42 -4.37 -12.68 -9.09
C PRO A 42 -5.22 -13.67 -8.30
N TYR A 43 -6.09 -13.16 -7.42
CA TYR A 43 -7.08 -14.01 -6.74
C TYR A 43 -8.17 -14.47 -7.69
N SER A 44 -8.56 -15.74 -7.58
CA SER A 44 -9.78 -16.25 -8.19
C SER A 44 -11.02 -15.57 -7.56
N ALA A 45 -12.17 -15.66 -8.24
CA ALA A 45 -13.43 -15.14 -7.70
C ALA A 45 -13.76 -15.76 -6.33
N ALA A 46 -13.50 -17.06 -6.16
CA ALA A 46 -13.71 -17.78 -4.89
C ALA A 46 -12.81 -17.23 -3.78
N TRP A 47 -11.53 -16.96 -4.04
CA TRP A 47 -10.65 -16.36 -3.04
C TRP A 47 -11.06 -14.94 -2.68
N LYS A 48 -11.46 -14.12 -3.65
CA LYS A 48 -11.98 -12.76 -3.38
C LYS A 48 -13.19 -12.78 -2.47
N GLU A 49 -14.10 -13.73 -2.67
CA GLU A 49 -15.28 -13.91 -1.84
C GLU A 49 -14.93 -14.35 -0.42
N LYS A 50 -14.08 -15.39 -0.26
CA LYS A 50 -13.62 -15.88 1.04
C LYS A 50 -12.96 -14.76 1.86
N LEU A 51 -12.03 -14.01 1.27
CA LEU A 51 -11.30 -12.94 1.95
C LEU A 51 -12.23 -11.77 2.32
N ARG A 52 -13.17 -11.40 1.44
CA ARG A 52 -14.14 -10.32 1.72
C ARG A 52 -15.06 -10.64 2.88
N ASN A 53 -15.48 -11.90 2.99
CA ASN A 53 -16.45 -12.34 3.99
C ASN A 53 -15.80 -12.84 5.30
N ALA A 54 -14.48 -12.80 5.39
CA ALA A 54 -13.73 -13.37 6.51
C ALA A 54 -14.15 -12.84 7.89
N ALA A 55 -14.45 -11.54 7.99
CA ALA A 55 -14.88 -10.91 9.24
C ALA A 55 -16.23 -11.40 9.77
N SER A 56 -17.09 -11.96 8.91
CA SER A 56 -18.43 -12.44 9.26
C SER A 56 -18.45 -13.93 9.66
N LEU A 57 -17.33 -14.63 9.55
CA LEU A 57 -17.24 -16.05 9.87
C LEU A 57 -17.28 -16.29 11.40
N ASN A 58 -17.84 -17.44 11.79
CA ASN A 58 -17.67 -17.89 13.17
C ASN A 58 -16.21 -18.26 13.45
N VAL A 59 -15.83 -18.36 14.72
CA VAL A 59 -14.43 -18.58 15.14
C VAL A 59 -13.79 -19.81 14.47
N LYS A 60 -14.51 -20.93 14.38
CA LYS A 60 -14.00 -22.17 13.78
C LYS A 60 -13.73 -21.96 12.28
N ALA A 61 -14.71 -21.47 11.55
CA ALA A 61 -14.58 -21.24 10.11
C ALA A 61 -13.49 -20.19 9.78
N HIS A 62 -13.33 -19.16 10.64
CA HIS A 62 -12.27 -18.19 10.50
C HIS A 62 -10.88 -18.82 10.69
N GLN A 63 -10.71 -19.72 11.69
CA GLN A 63 -9.45 -20.44 11.89
C GLN A 63 -9.17 -21.44 10.76
N GLU A 64 -10.18 -22.13 10.25
CA GLU A 64 -10.04 -22.99 9.06
C GLU A 64 -9.59 -22.17 7.84
N LEU A 65 -10.18 -21.00 7.62
CA LEU A 65 -9.78 -20.10 6.53
C LEU A 65 -8.37 -19.53 6.74
N HIS A 66 -7.96 -19.24 7.98
CA HIS A 66 -6.61 -18.79 8.34
C HIS A 66 -5.55 -19.81 7.90
N ILE A 67 -5.78 -21.11 8.19
CA ILE A 67 -4.90 -22.21 7.77
C ILE A 67 -4.95 -22.40 6.25
N GLU A 68 -6.14 -22.43 5.66
CA GLU A 68 -6.32 -22.60 4.20
C GLU A 68 -5.60 -21.48 3.43
N TYR A 69 -5.68 -20.25 3.94
CA TYR A 69 -4.97 -19.13 3.31
C TYR A 69 -3.45 -19.22 3.51
N GLY A 70 -2.97 -19.77 4.63
CA GLY A 70 -1.57 -20.12 4.83
C GLY A 70 -1.08 -21.14 3.80
N GLN A 71 -1.87 -22.17 3.49
CA GLN A 71 -1.57 -23.15 2.45
C GLN A 71 -1.50 -22.50 1.07
N TYR A 72 -2.47 -21.64 0.73
CA TYR A 72 -2.49 -20.89 -0.54
C TYR A 72 -1.24 -20.01 -0.69
N ILE A 73 -0.82 -19.32 0.38
CA ILE A 73 0.40 -18.52 0.38
C ILE A 73 1.63 -19.40 0.14
N ALA A 74 1.74 -20.53 0.84
CA ALA A 74 2.87 -21.45 0.69
C ALA A 74 2.98 -22.02 -0.74
N GLU A 75 1.87 -22.42 -1.33
CA GLU A 75 1.79 -22.87 -2.74
C GLU A 75 2.23 -21.75 -3.70
N THR A 76 1.75 -20.53 -3.46
CA THR A 76 2.12 -19.37 -4.28
C THR A 76 3.62 -19.04 -4.16
N VAL A 77 4.19 -19.12 -2.96
CA VAL A 77 5.63 -18.94 -2.73
C VAL A 77 6.45 -19.99 -3.47
N ARG A 78 6.07 -21.27 -3.40
CA ARG A 78 6.75 -22.33 -4.16
C ARG A 78 6.72 -22.06 -5.65
N LYS A 79 5.55 -21.73 -6.18
CA LYS A 79 5.40 -21.37 -7.60
C LYS A 79 6.29 -20.18 -7.97
N PHE A 80 6.35 -19.15 -7.13
CA PHE A 80 7.21 -17.98 -7.33
C PHE A 80 8.70 -18.37 -7.34
N ILE A 81 9.14 -19.21 -6.38
CA ILE A 81 10.51 -19.74 -6.30
C ILE A 81 10.87 -20.53 -7.56
N ASP A 82 9.97 -21.41 -8.01
CA ASP A 82 10.19 -22.22 -9.22
C ASP A 82 10.29 -21.33 -10.47
N THR A 83 9.34 -20.41 -10.64
CA THR A 83 9.27 -19.51 -11.82
C THR A 83 10.52 -18.65 -11.95
N HIS A 84 11.05 -18.16 -10.84
CA HIS A 84 12.19 -17.23 -10.83
C HIS A 84 13.54 -17.91 -10.49
N ASN A 85 13.59 -19.23 -10.41
CA ASN A 85 14.80 -20.01 -10.09
C ASN A 85 15.48 -19.54 -8.79
N LEU A 86 14.70 -19.41 -7.71
CA LEU A 86 15.15 -18.90 -6.42
C LEU A 86 15.47 -20.00 -5.37
N HIS A 87 15.55 -21.27 -5.79
CA HIS A 87 15.89 -22.37 -4.89
C HIS A 87 17.20 -22.09 -4.13
N PHE A 88 17.17 -22.33 -2.83
CA PHE A 88 18.30 -22.11 -1.90
C PHE A 88 18.79 -20.66 -1.79
N LYS A 89 18.05 -19.69 -2.36
CA LYS A 89 18.41 -18.27 -2.30
C LYS A 89 17.60 -17.49 -1.27
N VAL A 90 16.41 -17.98 -0.90
CA VAL A 90 15.49 -17.32 0.03
C VAL A 90 15.85 -17.70 1.45
N GLN A 91 16.21 -16.71 2.27
CA GLN A 91 16.58 -16.93 3.69
C GLN A 91 15.38 -16.71 4.62
N LEU A 92 14.42 -15.86 4.20
CA LEU A 92 13.30 -15.44 5.03
C LEU A 92 12.09 -15.10 4.17
N ILE A 93 10.91 -15.43 4.66
CA ILE A 93 9.63 -14.95 4.17
C ILE A 93 9.06 -13.97 5.19
N ALA A 94 8.61 -12.80 4.75
CA ALA A 94 7.89 -11.84 5.59
C ALA A 94 6.49 -11.63 5.02
N CYS A 95 5.48 -12.08 5.73
CA CYS A 95 4.10 -12.09 5.26
C CYS A 95 3.24 -11.11 6.07
N HIS A 96 2.67 -10.11 5.38
CA HIS A 96 1.69 -9.22 5.98
C HIS A 96 0.36 -9.93 6.26
N GLY A 97 0.05 -10.98 5.47
CA GLY A 97 -1.25 -11.65 5.50
C GLY A 97 -2.38 -10.77 4.96
N HIS A 98 -3.63 -11.22 5.16
CA HIS A 98 -4.83 -10.47 4.81
C HIS A 98 -5.58 -10.05 6.08
N ILE A 99 -5.74 -8.75 6.29
CA ILE A 99 -6.46 -8.22 7.47
C ILE A 99 -7.94 -8.54 7.33
N SER A 100 -8.47 -9.38 8.21
CA SER A 100 -9.89 -9.73 8.29
C SER A 100 -10.65 -8.85 9.26
N VAL A 101 -10.05 -8.50 10.41
CA VAL A 101 -10.63 -7.61 11.41
C VAL A 101 -9.57 -6.60 11.84
N TYR A 102 -9.94 -5.34 11.93
CA TYR A 102 -9.07 -4.28 12.45
C TYR A 102 -9.87 -3.31 13.32
N ASP A 103 -9.60 -3.37 14.62
CA ASP A 103 -10.22 -2.52 15.64
C ASP A 103 -9.16 -2.08 16.66
N PRO A 104 -8.39 -1.02 16.34
CA PRO A 104 -7.31 -0.56 17.20
C PRO A 104 -7.80 -0.01 18.54
N GLY A 105 -9.07 0.42 18.64
CA GLY A 105 -9.67 0.85 19.92
C GLY A 105 -9.78 -0.27 20.94
N HIS A 106 -9.91 -1.50 20.48
CA HIS A 106 -9.89 -2.70 21.32
C HIS A 106 -8.57 -3.50 21.20
N HIS A 107 -7.50 -2.88 20.67
CA HIS A 107 -6.19 -3.51 20.44
C HIS A 107 -6.27 -4.77 19.56
N LEU A 108 -7.25 -4.85 18.67
CA LEU A 108 -7.55 -6.03 17.88
C LEU A 108 -7.11 -5.85 16.41
N CYS A 109 -6.31 -6.79 15.94
CA CYS A 109 -6.07 -7.00 14.52
C CYS A 109 -6.02 -8.50 14.25
N SER A 110 -6.96 -9.01 13.48
CA SER A 110 -6.94 -10.40 13.02
C SER A 110 -6.48 -10.46 11.58
N VAL A 111 -5.47 -11.29 11.34
CA VAL A 111 -4.83 -11.45 10.03
C VAL A 111 -4.94 -12.90 9.59
N LEU A 112 -5.38 -13.14 8.36
CA LEU A 112 -5.37 -14.48 7.74
C LEU A 112 -3.98 -14.77 7.16
N GLY A 113 -3.59 -16.05 7.17
CA GLY A 113 -2.31 -16.53 6.65
C GLY A 113 -1.44 -17.10 7.78
N ASP A 114 -1.75 -18.33 8.20
CA ASP A 114 -1.07 -19.02 9.31
C ASP A 114 0.43 -19.19 9.02
N GLY A 115 1.25 -18.53 9.81
CA GLY A 115 2.70 -18.52 9.64
C GLY A 115 3.34 -19.89 9.88
N ALA A 116 2.79 -20.70 10.79
CA ALA A 116 3.27 -22.07 11.02
C ALA A 116 3.04 -22.95 9.79
N THR A 117 1.86 -22.85 9.17
CA THR A 117 1.56 -23.56 7.91
C THR A 117 2.48 -23.13 6.78
N ILE A 118 2.73 -21.81 6.63
CA ILE A 118 3.63 -21.29 5.59
C ILE A 118 5.06 -21.84 5.82
N ALA A 119 5.58 -21.77 7.05
CA ALA A 119 6.92 -22.26 7.37
C ALA A 119 7.07 -23.78 7.16
N ALA A 120 6.10 -24.56 7.63
CA ALA A 120 6.10 -26.02 7.50
C ALA A 120 6.06 -26.48 6.04
N LEU A 121 5.26 -25.80 5.20
CA LEU A 121 5.09 -26.18 3.79
C LEU A 121 6.20 -25.65 2.89
N THR A 122 6.86 -24.55 3.21
CA THR A 122 7.95 -23.99 2.41
C THR A 122 9.32 -24.43 2.85
N GLY A 123 9.48 -24.88 4.11
CA GLY A 123 10.77 -25.15 4.74
C GLY A 123 11.58 -23.91 5.10
N ILE A 124 11.05 -22.70 4.83
CA ILE A 124 11.75 -21.41 5.00
C ILE A 124 11.24 -20.72 6.27
N ASN A 125 12.12 -19.99 6.96
CA ASN A 125 11.73 -19.15 8.10
C ASN A 125 10.71 -18.10 7.70
N VAL A 126 9.69 -17.86 8.54
CA VAL A 126 8.58 -16.94 8.25
C VAL A 126 8.39 -15.95 9.36
N VAL A 127 8.18 -14.68 9.01
CA VAL A 127 7.73 -13.60 9.91
C VAL A 127 6.32 -13.22 9.54
N THR A 128 5.41 -13.25 10.54
CA THR A 128 4.00 -12.82 10.44
C THR A 128 3.64 -11.87 11.58
N ASP A 129 2.39 -11.44 11.67
CA ASP A 129 1.79 -10.76 12.83
C ASP A 129 2.52 -9.47 13.27
N VAL A 130 3.00 -8.70 12.32
CA VAL A 130 3.86 -7.53 12.57
C VAL A 130 3.18 -6.39 13.34
N ARG A 131 1.85 -6.46 13.55
CA ARG A 131 1.04 -5.42 14.20
C ARG A 131 0.74 -5.67 15.68
N CYS A 132 0.83 -6.95 16.12
CA CYS A 132 0.29 -7.39 17.41
C CYS A 132 0.96 -6.75 18.61
N ILE A 133 2.30 -6.62 18.61
CA ILE A 133 3.04 -6.01 19.72
C ILE A 133 2.72 -4.52 19.84
N ASP A 134 2.67 -3.81 18.71
CA ASP A 134 2.33 -2.38 18.69
C ASP A 134 0.93 -2.12 19.27
N LEU A 135 -0.07 -2.89 18.85
CA LEU A 135 -1.42 -2.83 19.42
C LEU A 135 -1.42 -3.08 20.92
N SER A 136 -0.65 -4.08 21.39
CA SER A 136 -0.53 -4.40 22.81
C SER A 136 0.17 -3.28 23.62
N LEU A 137 0.97 -2.44 22.96
CA LEU A 137 1.62 -1.27 23.54
C LEU A 137 0.75 0.00 23.43
N GLY A 138 -0.52 -0.12 23.05
CA GLY A 138 -1.46 0.98 22.91
C GLY A 138 -1.36 1.73 21.58
N GLY A 139 -0.53 1.25 20.64
CA GLY A 139 -0.45 1.78 19.28
C GLY A 139 -1.62 1.37 18.41
N LYS A 140 -1.67 1.92 17.20
CA LYS A 140 -2.72 1.61 16.22
C LYS A 140 -2.42 0.34 15.39
N GLY A 141 -1.21 -0.24 15.48
CA GLY A 141 -0.79 -1.35 14.61
C GLY A 141 -0.65 -0.95 13.13
N ALA A 142 -0.75 0.33 12.83
CA ALA A 142 -0.69 0.88 11.48
C ALA A 142 -0.23 2.36 11.51
N PRO A 143 0.37 2.85 10.41
CA PRO A 143 0.87 2.11 9.26
C PRO A 143 2.16 1.32 9.57
N VAL A 144 2.45 0.26 8.81
CA VAL A 144 3.65 -0.58 9.03
C VAL A 144 4.82 -0.22 8.10
N TYR A 145 4.54 0.29 6.90
CA TYR A 145 5.56 0.53 5.87
C TYR A 145 6.49 1.76 6.05
N PRO A 146 6.20 2.76 6.89
CA PRO A 146 7.06 3.94 7.05
C PRO A 146 8.49 3.64 7.50
N VAL A 147 8.73 2.53 8.19
CA VAL A 147 10.09 2.09 8.52
C VAL A 147 10.93 1.87 7.28
N ALA A 148 10.34 1.26 6.24
CA ALA A 148 11.02 1.05 4.96
C ALA A 148 11.20 2.37 4.19
N GLU A 149 10.23 3.27 4.21
CA GLU A 149 10.35 4.60 3.62
C GLU A 149 11.54 5.34 4.24
N LYS A 150 11.65 5.32 5.57
CA LYS A 150 12.74 5.96 6.31
C LYS A 150 14.12 5.34 6.03
N LEU A 151 14.21 4.03 5.96
CA LEU A 151 15.49 3.32 5.86
C LEU A 151 15.98 3.15 4.41
N LEU A 152 15.08 2.90 3.46
CA LEU A 152 15.43 2.62 2.06
C LEU A 152 15.42 3.87 1.16
N PHE A 153 14.68 4.91 1.56
CA PHE A 153 14.53 6.14 0.77
C PHE A 153 14.79 7.40 1.61
N PRO A 154 15.92 7.49 2.32
CA PRO A 154 16.16 8.53 3.32
C PRO A 154 16.25 9.95 2.74
N GLU A 155 16.44 10.09 1.43
CA GLU A 155 16.45 11.38 0.74
C GLU A 155 15.05 11.91 0.40
N ASN A 156 14.00 11.08 0.54
CA ASN A 156 12.62 11.47 0.32
C ASN A 156 11.91 11.63 1.67
N HIS A 157 11.20 12.72 1.82
CA HIS A 157 10.47 13.02 3.07
C HIS A 157 8.96 12.97 2.88
N THR A 158 8.49 13.00 1.63
CA THR A 158 7.08 12.89 1.27
C THR A 158 6.87 11.78 0.24
N PHE A 159 5.77 11.03 0.42
CA PHE A 159 5.42 9.87 -0.39
C PHE A 159 3.95 9.94 -0.77
N LEU A 160 3.66 9.66 -2.04
CA LEU A 160 2.31 9.52 -2.56
C LEU A 160 2.12 8.10 -3.08
N HIS A 161 1.25 7.35 -2.42
CA HIS A 161 0.83 6.03 -2.91
C HIS A 161 -0.48 6.15 -3.68
N LEU A 162 -0.45 5.89 -4.98
CA LEU A 162 -1.60 5.92 -5.89
C LEU A 162 -2.18 4.50 -6.03
N GLY A 163 -2.91 4.07 -5.01
CA GLY A 163 -3.68 2.82 -4.96
C GLY A 163 -5.15 3.02 -5.35
N SER A 164 -6.06 2.26 -4.72
CA SER A 164 -7.51 2.52 -4.82
C SER A 164 -7.85 3.95 -4.41
N ASN A 165 -7.22 4.41 -3.33
CA ASN A 165 -7.18 5.79 -2.89
C ASN A 165 -5.77 6.35 -3.05
N ALA A 166 -5.63 7.65 -3.21
CA ALA A 166 -4.39 8.39 -3.08
C ALA A 166 -4.09 8.58 -1.59
N ILE A 167 -2.94 8.10 -1.14
CA ILE A 167 -2.48 8.23 0.25
C ILE A 167 -1.20 9.06 0.25
N LEU A 168 -1.21 10.17 0.98
CA LEU A 168 -0.06 11.02 1.17
C LEU A 168 0.53 10.79 2.55
N SER A 169 1.84 10.64 2.64
CA SER A 169 2.57 10.56 3.89
C SER A 169 3.80 11.45 3.87
N GLY A 170 4.17 11.94 5.05
CA GLY A 170 5.39 12.71 5.25
C GLY A 170 6.04 12.34 6.57
N HIS A 171 7.37 12.25 6.56
CA HIS A 171 8.13 12.00 7.77
C HIS A 171 9.45 12.78 7.78
N HIS A 172 9.79 13.32 8.94
CA HIS A 172 11.06 13.93 9.19
C HIS A 172 11.37 13.87 10.69
N ASN A 173 12.56 13.41 11.05
CA ASN A 173 12.95 13.18 12.45
C ASN A 173 11.95 12.26 13.17
N GLN A 174 11.25 12.77 14.20
CA GLN A 174 10.19 12.08 14.94
C GLN A 174 8.78 12.52 14.53
N PHE A 175 8.65 13.23 13.42
CA PHE A 175 7.36 13.56 12.85
C PHE A 175 6.95 12.54 11.81
N TYR A 176 5.70 12.13 11.85
CA TYR A 176 5.03 11.34 10.82
C TYR A 176 3.57 11.75 10.73
N GLN A 177 3.10 11.98 9.51
CA GLN A 177 1.68 12.14 9.22
C GLN A 177 1.34 11.37 7.95
N SER A 178 0.20 10.70 7.95
CA SER A 178 -0.36 10.06 6.75
C SER A 178 -1.87 10.23 6.73
N PHE A 179 -2.42 10.45 5.55
CA PHE A 179 -3.86 10.57 5.34
C PHE A 179 -4.25 10.17 3.92
N GLN A 180 -5.50 9.76 3.77
CA GLN A 180 -6.08 9.52 2.46
C GLN A 180 -6.52 10.86 1.86
N VAL A 181 -6.06 11.13 0.64
CA VAL A 181 -6.32 12.39 -0.05
C VAL A 181 -7.67 12.35 -0.74
N CYS A 182 -7.84 11.41 -1.66
CA CYS A 182 -9.04 11.22 -2.47
C CYS A 182 -9.09 9.79 -3.02
N PRO A 183 -10.22 9.29 -3.51
CA PRO A 183 -10.26 8.11 -4.36
C PRO A 183 -9.41 8.33 -5.63
N ALA A 184 -8.66 7.29 -6.02
CA ALA A 184 -7.82 7.34 -7.22
C ALA A 184 -8.20 6.20 -8.18
N ASN A 185 -7.43 5.12 -8.27
CA ASN A 185 -7.68 4.06 -9.26
C ASN A 185 -9.10 3.49 -9.18
N LYS A 186 -9.67 3.31 -7.97
CA LYS A 186 -11.04 2.81 -7.83
C LYS A 186 -12.05 3.70 -8.57
N LEU A 187 -11.89 5.01 -8.50
CA LEU A 187 -12.76 5.95 -9.20
C LEU A 187 -12.56 5.90 -10.72
N LEU A 188 -11.30 5.94 -11.17
CA LEU A 188 -10.97 5.89 -12.60
C LEU A 188 -11.46 4.59 -13.24
N ASP A 189 -11.30 3.45 -12.56
CA ASP A 189 -11.77 2.15 -13.02
C ASP A 189 -13.30 2.10 -13.12
N LEU A 190 -14.03 2.71 -12.16
CA LEU A 190 -15.49 2.78 -12.21
C LEU A 190 -15.97 3.56 -13.44
N ILE A 191 -15.32 4.68 -13.76
CA ILE A 191 -15.65 5.49 -14.93
C ILE A 191 -15.32 4.75 -16.24
N ALA A 192 -14.12 4.12 -16.32
CA ALA A 192 -13.69 3.40 -17.52
C ALA A 192 -14.61 2.22 -17.86
N ARG A 193 -15.22 1.57 -16.86
CA ARG A 193 -16.20 0.47 -17.06
C ARG A 193 -17.47 0.89 -17.77
N ARG A 194 -17.79 2.18 -17.86
CA ARG A 194 -18.91 2.67 -18.66
C ARG A 194 -18.71 2.44 -20.17
N ASP A 195 -17.43 2.26 -20.60
CA ASP A 195 -17.02 1.89 -21.97
C ASP A 195 -16.47 0.46 -22.03
N ASP A 196 -16.91 -0.43 -21.12
CA ASP A 196 -16.49 -1.84 -21.04
C ASP A 196 -14.96 -2.02 -20.90
N LYS A 197 -14.25 -1.00 -20.40
CA LYS A 197 -12.81 -1.06 -20.12
C LYS A 197 -12.57 -1.34 -18.63
N PRO A 198 -11.68 -2.27 -18.27
CA PRO A 198 -11.37 -2.52 -16.86
C PRO A 198 -10.70 -1.34 -16.17
N PHE A 199 -9.93 -0.55 -16.90
CA PHE A 199 -9.24 0.69 -16.47
C PHE A 199 -8.81 1.51 -17.70
N ASP A 200 -8.29 2.72 -17.48
CA ASP A 200 -7.73 3.62 -18.52
C ASP A 200 -6.21 3.45 -18.60
N PRO A 201 -5.65 2.70 -19.59
CA PRO A 201 -4.22 2.45 -19.68
C PRO A 201 -3.43 3.76 -19.89
N ALA A 202 -2.45 4.01 -19.02
CA ALA A 202 -1.61 5.21 -19.03
C ALA A 202 -2.38 6.56 -19.02
N GLY A 203 -3.71 6.52 -18.79
CA GLY A 203 -4.58 7.71 -18.84
C GLY A 203 -4.89 8.20 -20.25
N ALA A 204 -4.81 7.33 -21.26
CA ALA A 204 -4.98 7.69 -22.66
C ALA A 204 -6.38 8.24 -22.96
N MET A 205 -7.43 7.62 -22.40
CA MET A 205 -8.81 8.09 -22.56
C MET A 205 -9.02 9.46 -21.88
N ALA A 206 -8.47 9.62 -20.66
CA ALA A 206 -8.53 10.90 -19.95
C ALA A 206 -7.79 12.01 -20.72
N ALA A 207 -6.67 11.70 -21.38
CA ALA A 207 -5.89 12.66 -22.15
C ALA A 207 -6.66 13.23 -23.36
N GLU A 208 -7.56 12.45 -23.96
CA GLU A 208 -8.42 12.86 -25.08
C GLU A 208 -9.65 13.70 -24.64
N GLY A 209 -10.02 13.58 -23.35
CA GLY A 209 -11.19 14.27 -22.81
C GLY A 209 -10.93 15.75 -22.49
N LYS A 210 -12.02 16.44 -22.16
CA LYS A 210 -12.03 17.83 -21.70
C LYS A 210 -12.52 17.90 -20.25
N VAL A 211 -11.96 18.84 -19.49
CA VAL A 211 -12.41 19.09 -18.12
C VAL A 211 -13.78 19.73 -18.14
N ASP A 212 -14.75 19.11 -17.48
CA ASP A 212 -16.02 19.78 -17.13
C ASP A 212 -15.81 20.58 -15.84
N LYS A 213 -15.82 21.90 -15.98
CA LYS A 213 -15.54 22.80 -14.85
C LYS A 213 -16.60 22.71 -13.76
N LYS A 214 -17.87 22.54 -14.13
CA LYS A 214 -18.96 22.45 -13.16
C LYS A 214 -18.83 21.19 -12.29
N LEU A 215 -18.55 20.06 -12.91
CA LEU A 215 -18.29 18.81 -12.18
C LEU A 215 -17.04 18.93 -11.31
N LEU A 216 -15.95 19.48 -11.84
CA LEU A 216 -14.71 19.66 -11.07
C LEU A 216 -14.94 20.52 -9.82
N ASP A 217 -15.68 21.61 -9.93
CA ASP A 217 -16.01 22.48 -8.80
C ASP A 217 -16.86 21.71 -7.76
N ILE A 218 -17.89 20.97 -8.18
CA ILE A 218 -18.72 20.13 -7.31
C ILE A 218 -17.85 19.11 -6.55
N LEU A 219 -16.97 18.39 -7.25
CA LEU A 219 -16.13 17.38 -6.65
C LEU A 219 -15.15 17.98 -5.64
N ASN A 220 -14.56 19.14 -5.94
CA ASN A 220 -13.60 19.80 -5.06
C ASN A 220 -14.24 20.42 -3.82
N GLU A 221 -15.55 20.69 -3.83
CA GLU A 221 -16.28 21.27 -2.72
C GLU A 221 -16.87 20.25 -1.74
N LEU A 222 -16.74 18.96 -2.00
CA LEU A 222 -17.24 17.91 -1.09
C LEU A 222 -16.73 18.11 0.33
N GLU A 223 -17.58 17.85 1.31
CA GLU A 223 -17.32 18.05 2.75
C GLU A 223 -16.04 17.36 3.19
N TYR A 224 -15.76 16.15 2.69
CA TYR A 224 -14.56 15.40 3.00
C TYR A 224 -13.27 16.22 2.82
N TYR A 225 -13.18 17.05 1.79
CA TYR A 225 -11.97 17.82 1.50
C TYR A 225 -11.74 18.98 2.46
N ARG A 226 -12.76 19.37 3.22
CA ARG A 226 -12.72 20.39 4.27
C ARG A 226 -12.41 19.83 5.66
N LEU A 227 -12.43 18.48 5.83
CA LEU A 227 -12.16 17.85 7.12
C LEU A 227 -10.71 18.10 7.57
N PRO A 228 -10.48 18.21 8.89
CA PRO A 228 -9.13 18.33 9.44
C PRO A 228 -8.30 17.06 9.18
N HIS A 229 -6.99 17.25 9.11
CA HIS A 229 -6.03 16.14 8.98
C HIS A 229 -5.57 15.61 10.35
N PRO A 230 -5.21 14.32 10.46
CA PRO A 230 -5.30 13.30 9.43
C PRO A 230 -6.74 12.82 9.20
N LYS A 231 -7.07 12.45 7.97
CA LYS A 231 -8.41 12.00 7.56
C LYS A 231 -8.38 10.71 6.75
N THR A 232 -9.48 9.95 6.79
CA THR A 232 -9.61 8.66 6.12
C THR A 232 -10.95 8.61 5.39
N LEU A 233 -10.96 8.04 4.19
CA LEU A 233 -12.15 7.81 3.37
C LEU A 233 -12.90 6.55 3.84
N SER A 234 -14.23 6.54 3.69
CA SER A 234 -14.97 5.29 3.75
C SER A 234 -14.58 4.37 2.57
N LEU A 235 -14.74 3.06 2.76
CA LEU A 235 -14.36 2.07 1.74
C LEU A 235 -15.07 2.31 0.40
N ASP A 236 -16.30 2.80 0.44
CA ASP A 236 -17.17 2.96 -0.72
C ASP A 236 -17.36 4.42 -1.15
N PHE A 237 -16.53 5.35 -0.64
CA PHE A 237 -16.63 6.77 -0.97
C PHE A 237 -16.59 7.05 -2.48
N ALA A 238 -15.76 6.30 -3.23
CA ALA A 238 -15.69 6.43 -4.68
C ALA A 238 -17.02 6.05 -5.38
N SER A 239 -17.63 4.91 -4.95
CA SER A 239 -18.84 4.37 -5.56
C SER A 239 -20.12 5.06 -5.08
N ASP A 240 -20.18 5.45 -3.80
CA ASP A 240 -21.41 5.89 -3.17
C ASP A 240 -21.55 7.42 -3.14
N VAL A 241 -20.42 8.13 -3.21
CA VAL A 241 -20.44 9.60 -3.15
C VAL A 241 -20.02 10.24 -4.47
N ILE A 242 -18.84 9.86 -5.02
CA ILE A 242 -18.30 10.57 -6.20
C ILE A 242 -18.90 10.06 -7.50
N PHE A 243 -18.95 8.73 -7.70
CA PHE A 243 -19.40 8.17 -8.96
C PHE A 243 -20.85 8.57 -9.34
N PRO A 244 -21.82 8.63 -8.42
CA PRO A 244 -23.17 9.13 -8.74
C PRO A 244 -23.19 10.59 -9.24
N LEU A 245 -22.36 11.46 -8.66
CA LEU A 245 -22.25 12.86 -9.12
C LEU A 245 -21.71 12.96 -10.55
N ILE A 246 -20.79 12.08 -10.92
CA ILE A 246 -20.24 12.00 -12.29
C ILE A 246 -21.30 11.44 -13.25
N ASP A 247 -22.04 10.43 -12.82
CA ASP A 247 -23.07 9.76 -13.65
C ASP A 247 -24.23 10.67 -13.96
N ASP A 248 -24.68 11.48 -13.00
CA ASP A 248 -25.74 12.46 -13.16
C ASP A 248 -25.42 13.56 -14.19
N MET A 249 -24.13 13.80 -14.48
CA MET A 249 -23.71 14.85 -15.44
C MET A 249 -23.79 14.39 -16.90
N SER A 250 -24.08 13.13 -17.18
CA SER A 250 -24.18 12.56 -18.54
C SER A 250 -23.00 12.89 -19.46
N LEU A 251 -21.80 13.01 -18.91
CA LEU A 251 -20.58 13.27 -19.66
C LEU A 251 -20.13 12.05 -20.47
N SER A 252 -19.36 12.27 -21.53
CA SER A 252 -18.61 11.20 -22.19
C SER A 252 -17.64 10.57 -21.19
N VAL A 253 -17.27 9.28 -21.38
CA VAL A 253 -16.31 8.60 -20.50
C VAL A 253 -14.97 9.33 -20.50
N HIS A 254 -14.52 9.85 -21.65
CA HIS A 254 -13.28 10.61 -21.78
C HIS A 254 -13.32 11.92 -20.95
N ASP A 255 -14.41 12.69 -21.03
CA ASP A 255 -14.52 13.94 -20.26
C ASP A 255 -14.68 13.68 -18.76
N ALA A 256 -15.41 12.62 -18.39
CA ALA A 256 -15.52 12.18 -17.01
C ALA A 256 -14.17 11.75 -16.41
N LEU A 257 -13.40 10.92 -17.15
CA LEU A 257 -12.04 10.51 -16.76
C LEU A 257 -11.11 11.72 -16.66
N ARG A 258 -11.16 12.62 -17.66
CA ARG A 258 -10.35 13.84 -17.64
C ARG A 258 -10.64 14.70 -16.41
N THR A 259 -11.90 14.90 -16.08
CA THR A 259 -12.32 15.70 -14.93
C THR A 259 -11.92 15.03 -13.61
N ALA A 260 -12.09 13.70 -13.51
CA ALA A 260 -11.67 12.94 -12.34
C ALA A 260 -10.13 12.99 -12.14
N VAL A 261 -9.34 12.86 -13.20
CA VAL A 261 -7.88 13.00 -13.13
C VAL A 261 -7.48 14.40 -12.64
N GLU A 262 -8.13 15.46 -13.14
CA GLU A 262 -7.86 16.81 -12.68
C GLU A 262 -8.25 17.01 -11.21
N HIS A 263 -9.40 16.47 -10.80
CA HIS A 263 -9.80 16.45 -9.38
C HIS A 263 -8.75 15.77 -8.49
N ILE A 264 -8.28 14.59 -8.86
CA ILE A 264 -7.22 13.88 -8.11
C ILE A 264 -5.97 14.75 -8.00
N ALA A 265 -5.53 15.35 -9.12
CA ALA A 265 -4.32 16.17 -9.13
C ALA A 265 -4.45 17.43 -8.25
N VAL A 266 -5.60 18.09 -8.26
CA VAL A 266 -5.90 19.25 -7.40
C VAL A 266 -5.89 18.86 -5.93
N GLN A 267 -6.53 17.73 -5.56
CA GLN A 267 -6.59 17.26 -4.17
C GLN A 267 -5.22 16.80 -3.66
N VAL A 268 -4.43 16.12 -4.49
CA VAL A 268 -3.04 15.74 -4.16
C VAL A 268 -2.20 16.99 -3.91
N ALA A 269 -2.29 18.00 -4.76
CA ALA A 269 -1.56 19.26 -4.57
C ALA A 269 -1.98 19.98 -3.29
N ALA A 270 -3.26 20.05 -2.99
CA ALA A 270 -3.77 20.65 -1.75
C ALA A 270 -3.27 19.89 -0.50
N GLY A 271 -3.29 18.55 -0.53
CA GLY A 271 -2.77 17.72 0.55
C GLY A 271 -1.26 17.88 0.76
N TRP A 272 -0.49 17.96 -0.33
CA TRP A 272 0.95 18.15 -0.25
C TRP A 272 1.32 19.54 0.31
N ARG A 273 0.63 20.62 -0.10
CA ARG A 273 0.80 21.97 0.47
C ARG A 273 0.52 21.98 1.95
N HIS A 274 -0.62 21.39 2.37
CA HIS A 274 -0.96 21.27 3.78
C HIS A 274 0.16 20.60 4.60
N LEU A 275 0.69 19.48 4.09
CA LEU A 275 1.76 18.74 4.75
C LEU A 275 3.06 19.55 4.81
N SER A 276 3.41 20.25 3.72
CA SER A 276 4.64 21.03 3.59
C SER A 276 4.61 22.32 4.39
N GLU A 277 3.45 22.97 4.53
CA GLU A 277 3.26 24.17 5.34
C GLU A 277 3.39 23.88 6.84
N GLN A 278 2.95 22.72 7.28
CA GLN A 278 3.02 22.33 8.69
C GLN A 278 4.41 21.85 9.12
N HIS A 279 5.20 21.35 8.17
CA HIS A 279 6.49 20.74 8.45
C HIS A 279 7.53 21.17 7.42
N ASN A 280 8.62 21.73 7.94
CA ASN A 280 9.74 22.16 7.12
C ASN A 280 10.58 20.94 6.70
N PHE A 281 10.16 20.25 5.64
CA PHE A 281 10.93 19.12 5.11
C PHE A 281 12.24 19.58 4.46
N PRO A 282 13.34 18.84 4.63
CA PRO A 282 14.64 19.19 4.04
C PRO A 282 14.66 19.14 2.51
N SER A 283 13.72 18.45 1.89
CA SER A 283 13.60 18.40 0.43
C SER A 283 12.15 18.46 -0.01
N SER A 284 11.93 19.01 -1.20
CA SER A 284 10.63 19.09 -1.87
C SER A 284 10.30 17.82 -2.70
N ARG A 285 11.04 16.73 -2.50
CA ARG A 285 10.88 15.49 -3.26
C ARG A 285 9.63 14.73 -2.82
N LEU A 286 8.74 14.47 -3.77
CA LEU A 286 7.54 13.64 -3.59
C LEU A 286 7.71 12.34 -4.38
N MET A 287 7.92 11.23 -3.67
CA MET A 287 8.07 9.92 -4.29
C MET A 287 6.71 9.26 -4.55
N LEU A 288 6.43 8.94 -5.81
CA LEU A 288 5.18 8.30 -6.24
C LEU A 288 5.34 6.79 -6.37
N THR A 289 4.36 6.05 -5.87
CA THR A 289 4.27 4.59 -5.96
C THR A 289 2.82 4.12 -6.11
N GLY A 290 2.62 2.81 -6.30
CA GLY A 290 1.30 2.22 -6.51
C GLY A 290 0.89 2.20 -7.98
N GLY A 291 -0.12 1.40 -8.31
CA GLY A 291 -0.54 1.18 -9.70
C GLY A 291 -0.88 2.45 -10.49
N GLY A 292 -1.39 3.48 -9.81
CA GLY A 292 -1.72 4.77 -10.42
C GLY A 292 -0.49 5.58 -10.87
N ALA A 293 0.70 5.27 -10.34
CA ALA A 293 1.95 5.88 -10.82
C ALA A 293 2.37 5.36 -12.22
N ASN A 294 1.72 4.32 -12.75
CA ASN A 294 1.85 3.89 -14.15
C ASN A 294 0.86 4.63 -15.09
N ASN A 295 0.02 5.52 -14.57
CA ASN A 295 -0.84 6.38 -15.35
C ASN A 295 -0.09 7.68 -15.66
N ASP A 296 0.61 7.71 -16.79
CA ASP A 296 1.48 8.83 -17.18
C ASP A 296 0.73 10.16 -17.23
N PHE A 297 -0.53 10.12 -17.68
CA PHE A 297 -1.35 11.32 -17.73
C PHE A 297 -1.71 11.86 -16.35
N LEU A 298 -2.10 11.00 -15.42
CA LEU A 298 -2.36 11.38 -14.02
C LEU A 298 -1.10 11.97 -13.36
N VAL A 299 0.04 11.30 -13.54
CA VAL A 299 1.33 11.77 -13.00
C VAL A 299 1.70 13.14 -13.57
N ALA A 300 1.53 13.36 -14.88
CA ALA A 300 1.77 14.67 -15.51
C ALA A 300 0.83 15.75 -14.95
N ARG A 301 -0.43 15.44 -14.68
CA ARG A 301 -1.38 16.40 -14.08
C ARG A 301 -1.02 16.74 -12.63
N ILE A 302 -0.62 15.75 -11.84
CA ILE A 302 -0.13 15.97 -10.46
C ILE A 302 1.12 16.86 -10.50
N ALA A 303 2.11 16.54 -11.34
CA ALA A 303 3.32 17.34 -11.50
C ALA A 303 3.00 18.79 -11.92
N GLY A 304 2.09 18.99 -12.88
CA GLY A 304 1.65 20.31 -13.31
C GLY A 304 1.02 21.13 -12.19
N ASN A 305 0.17 20.52 -11.35
CA ASN A 305 -0.48 21.19 -10.23
C ASN A 305 0.49 21.53 -9.08
N LEU A 306 1.62 20.81 -8.96
CA LEU A 306 2.64 20.99 -7.94
C LEU A 306 3.84 21.84 -8.41
N SER A 307 3.91 22.16 -9.71
CA SER A 307 5.07 22.86 -10.27
C SER A 307 5.34 24.23 -9.65
N ALA A 308 4.28 24.98 -9.36
CA ALA A 308 4.39 26.31 -8.71
C ALA A 308 4.86 26.23 -7.25
N ASP A 309 4.68 25.07 -6.61
CA ASP A 309 5.07 24.81 -5.21
C ASP A 309 6.52 24.30 -5.13
N GLY A 310 7.18 24.10 -6.25
CA GLY A 310 8.56 23.61 -6.32
C GLY A 310 8.72 22.13 -5.94
N ALA A 311 7.65 21.33 -5.96
CA ALA A 311 7.73 19.91 -5.69
C ALA A 311 8.44 19.16 -6.83
N GLU A 312 9.42 18.33 -6.48
CA GLU A 312 10.13 17.43 -7.39
C GLU A 312 9.48 16.05 -7.34
N ILE A 313 8.84 15.65 -8.45
CA ILE A 313 8.21 14.32 -8.55
C ILE A 313 9.29 13.26 -8.79
N ILE A 314 9.35 12.27 -7.91
CA ILE A 314 10.28 11.14 -8.02
C ILE A 314 9.50 9.88 -8.36
N LEU A 315 9.79 9.32 -9.52
CA LEU A 315 9.34 7.98 -9.90
C LEU A 315 10.53 7.02 -9.75
N PRO A 316 10.51 6.11 -8.74
CA PRO A 316 11.54 5.10 -8.62
C PRO A 316 11.46 4.09 -9.78
N ASP A 317 12.32 3.09 -9.78
CA ASP A 317 12.23 2.01 -10.77
C ASP A 317 10.85 1.32 -10.73
N LYS A 318 10.47 0.69 -11.84
CA LYS A 318 9.15 0.12 -12.04
C LYS A 318 8.79 -0.97 -11.02
N ASN A 319 9.78 -1.71 -10.52
CA ASN A 319 9.54 -2.73 -9.50
C ASN A 319 9.18 -2.08 -8.17
N VAL A 320 9.89 -1.02 -7.78
CA VAL A 320 9.56 -0.26 -6.56
C VAL A 320 8.20 0.44 -6.71
N VAL A 321 7.89 1.02 -7.87
CA VAL A 321 6.56 1.61 -8.13
C VAL A 321 5.45 0.61 -7.82
N ASN A 322 5.58 -0.63 -8.29
CA ASN A 322 4.51 -1.63 -8.20
C ASN A 322 4.57 -2.51 -6.93
N PHE A 323 5.77 -2.70 -6.35
CA PHE A 323 6.01 -3.66 -5.27
C PHE A 323 6.72 -3.05 -4.05
N LYS A 324 6.56 -1.73 -3.81
CA LYS A 324 7.11 -1.07 -2.61
C LYS A 324 6.63 -1.74 -1.32
N GLU A 325 5.36 -2.13 -1.23
CA GLU A 325 4.82 -2.73 -0.01
C GLU A 325 5.41 -4.12 0.27
N PRO A 326 5.52 -5.06 -0.69
CA PRO A 326 6.27 -6.31 -0.49
C PRO A 326 7.74 -6.08 -0.17
N LEU A 327 8.42 -5.10 -0.81
CA LEU A 327 9.78 -4.72 -0.46
C LEU A 327 9.89 -4.26 1.00
N ALA A 328 8.95 -3.42 1.44
CA ALA A 328 8.87 -2.97 2.82
C ALA A 328 8.66 -4.13 3.79
N MET A 329 7.81 -5.11 3.45
CA MET A 329 7.61 -6.30 4.25
C MET A 329 8.88 -7.14 4.35
N ALA A 330 9.63 -7.32 3.26
CA ALA A 330 10.91 -8.01 3.30
C ALA A 330 11.88 -7.35 4.30
N LEU A 331 12.01 -6.03 4.27
CA LEU A 331 12.83 -5.28 5.24
C LEU A 331 12.30 -5.45 6.69
N ILE A 332 10.99 -5.33 6.90
CA ILE A 332 10.37 -5.50 8.23
C ILE A 332 10.68 -6.88 8.80
N GLY A 333 10.59 -7.91 7.97
CA GLY A 333 10.95 -9.27 8.35
C GLY A 333 12.44 -9.40 8.71
N ILE A 334 13.33 -8.79 7.94
CA ILE A 334 14.78 -8.78 8.22
C ILE A 334 15.09 -8.06 9.54
N LEU A 335 14.48 -6.89 9.78
CA LEU A 335 14.64 -6.17 11.06
C LEU A 335 14.13 -7.01 12.23
N ARG A 336 13.00 -7.72 12.08
CA ARG A 336 12.48 -8.65 13.08
C ARG A 336 13.46 -9.78 13.33
N TRP A 337 14.04 -10.37 12.28
CA TRP A 337 15.03 -11.44 12.37
C TRP A 337 16.31 -11.00 13.07
N ARG A 338 16.71 -9.75 12.89
CA ARG A 338 17.86 -9.12 13.54
C ARG A 338 17.57 -8.62 14.95
N GLU A 339 16.33 -8.75 15.43
CA GLU A 339 15.86 -8.19 16.69
C GLU A 339 16.07 -6.66 16.80
N GLU A 340 15.84 -5.96 15.68
CA GLU A 340 15.89 -4.50 15.58
C GLU A 340 14.47 -3.91 15.52
N ASN A 341 14.30 -2.67 16.03
CA ASN A 341 13.02 -1.99 15.98
C ASN A 341 12.54 -1.82 14.54
N ASN A 342 11.34 -2.32 14.27
CA ASN A 342 10.66 -2.22 12.98
C ASN A 342 9.31 -1.51 13.06
N VAL A 343 8.91 -1.07 14.25
CA VAL A 343 7.74 -0.23 14.51
C VAL A 343 8.14 0.95 15.38
N PHE A 344 7.85 2.16 14.93
CA PHE A 344 8.19 3.38 15.64
C PHE A 344 6.95 3.99 16.31
N SER A 345 7.05 4.24 17.61
CA SER A 345 5.96 4.73 18.45
C SER A 345 5.43 6.10 18.01
N TYR A 346 6.29 6.98 17.52
CA TYR A 346 5.88 8.30 17.02
C TYR A 346 5.00 8.21 15.73
N ILE A 347 5.00 7.06 15.06
CA ILE A 347 4.15 6.77 13.88
C ILE A 347 2.80 6.21 14.30
N THR A 348 2.80 5.25 15.21
CA THR A 348 1.61 4.45 15.55
C THR A 348 0.88 4.94 16.80
N GLY A 349 1.56 5.75 17.63
CA GLY A 349 1.06 6.19 18.92
C GLY A 349 1.25 5.19 20.06
N ALA A 350 2.05 4.14 19.86
CA ALA A 350 2.41 3.19 20.92
C ALA A 350 3.25 3.86 22.02
N SER A 351 3.31 3.23 23.20
CA SER A 351 4.05 3.74 24.36
C SER A 351 5.57 3.74 24.17
N ARG A 352 6.08 2.95 23.23
CA ARG A 352 7.52 2.85 22.87
C ARG A 352 7.70 2.20 21.52
N ASP A 353 8.88 2.34 20.93
CA ASP A 353 9.30 1.58 19.74
C ASP A 353 9.34 0.09 20.05
N SER A 354 9.07 -0.73 19.05
CA SER A 354 8.96 -2.17 19.25
C SER A 354 9.49 -3.00 18.08
N ILE A 355 9.75 -4.27 18.37
CA ILE A 355 10.15 -5.30 17.41
C ILE A 355 8.92 -6.15 17.13
N GLY A 356 8.14 -5.78 16.10
CA GLY A 356 6.90 -6.47 15.73
C GLY A 356 7.15 -7.72 14.91
N GLY A 357 6.31 -8.73 15.10
CA GLY A 357 6.25 -9.95 14.33
C GLY A 357 6.54 -11.24 15.11
N ALA A 358 5.78 -12.30 14.81
CA ALA A 358 6.04 -13.66 15.21
C ALA A 358 7.03 -14.32 14.23
N VAL A 359 7.90 -15.18 14.73
CA VAL A 359 8.85 -15.95 13.92
C VAL A 359 8.51 -17.43 13.97
N TRP A 360 8.39 -18.04 12.80
CA TRP A 360 8.16 -19.46 12.60
C TRP A 360 9.38 -20.06 11.89
N ILE A 361 9.98 -21.07 12.50
CA ILE A 361 11.22 -21.67 11.97
C ILE A 361 10.86 -22.73 10.93
N GLY A 362 11.43 -22.61 9.72
CA GLY A 362 11.41 -23.64 8.71
C GLY A 362 12.41 -24.75 9.06
N GLN A 363 12.02 -26.00 8.83
CA GLN A 363 12.84 -27.16 9.27
C GLN A 363 13.93 -27.57 8.27
N GLU A 364 13.94 -26.99 7.09
CA GLU A 364 14.92 -27.29 6.02
C GLU A 364 15.87 -26.11 5.74
N ALA A 365 15.88 -25.11 6.60
CA ALA A 365 16.72 -23.92 6.44
C ALA A 365 18.18 -24.16 6.88
#